data_6b1626575ea0e874ef3611303daa9306
#
_entry.id   6b1626575ea0e874ef3611303daa9306
#
_cell.length_a   1.000
_cell.length_b   1.000
_cell.length_c   1.000
_cell.angle_alpha   90.00
_cell.angle_beta   90.00
_cell.angle_gamma   90.00
#
_symmetry.space_group_name_H-M   'P 1'
#
loop_
_entity.id
_entity.type
_entity.pdbx_description
1 polymer ?
#
loop_
_entity_poly.entity_id
_entity_poly.type
_entity_poly.pdbx_seq_one_letter_code
_entity_poly.pdbx_strand_id
1 'polypeptide(L)'
;GDQQAALVGQACFEPGMVKSTYGTGCFLLLNTGAKPVLSHNRMLTTPAYRIGGRTTYAMEGSIFAAGAAIKWLRDGLKLIANAAETAVLAPRVPDSHGVYLVPAFVGLGAPHWEPAARGLICGLTLDATGAHLARGALESVAYQTRDLTTAMAADGAHRAAGIRIDGGMAANDWFCQFLADVLDTPVER
;
A
#
# COMPACT_ATOMS: atom_id res chain seq x y z
N GLY A 1 3.09 17.67 -4.78
CA GLY A 1 3.61 18.14 -3.50
C GLY A 1 4.36 17.08 -2.72
N ASP A 2 3.81 16.66 -1.60
CA ASP A 2 4.49 15.78 -0.60
C ASP A 2 4.87 14.41 -1.17
N GLN A 3 4.05 13.83 -2.01
CA GLN A 3 4.32 12.52 -2.59
C GLN A 3 5.47 12.55 -3.60
N GLN A 4 5.57 13.64 -4.38
CA GLN A 4 6.68 13.89 -5.28
C GLN A 4 7.97 14.20 -4.49
N ALA A 5 7.87 14.96 -3.39
CA ALA A 5 8.99 15.19 -2.48
C ALA A 5 9.48 13.89 -1.84
N ALA A 6 8.56 13.00 -1.42
CA ALA A 6 8.91 11.70 -0.89
C ALA A 6 9.62 10.80 -1.93
N LEU A 7 9.22 10.86 -3.21
CA LEU A 7 9.90 10.14 -4.29
C LEU A 7 11.38 10.58 -4.41
N VAL A 8 11.62 11.90 -4.31
CA VAL A 8 12.98 12.46 -4.30
C VAL A 8 13.70 12.08 -3.01
N GLY A 9 13.05 12.19 -1.86
CA GLY A 9 13.60 11.82 -0.55
C GLY A 9 14.03 10.37 -0.46
N GLN A 10 13.30 9.47 -1.12
CA GLN A 10 13.65 8.05 -1.27
C GLN A 10 14.66 7.78 -2.39
N ALA A 11 15.23 8.82 -2.98
CA ALA A 11 16.20 8.74 -4.08
C ALA A 11 15.74 7.87 -5.26
N CYS A 12 14.46 7.92 -5.60
CA CYS A 12 13.90 7.19 -6.74
C CYS A 12 14.13 7.97 -8.05
N PHE A 13 15.39 8.07 -8.47
CA PHE A 13 15.80 8.89 -9.62
C PHE A 13 15.82 8.15 -10.96
N GLU A 14 15.85 6.82 -10.94
CA GLU A 14 15.90 6.02 -12.17
C GLU A 14 14.49 5.51 -12.55
N PRO A 15 14.20 5.40 -13.86
CA PRO A 15 12.96 4.78 -14.31
C PRO A 15 12.79 3.36 -13.76
N GLY A 16 11.59 3.03 -13.29
CA GLY A 16 11.28 1.77 -12.64
C GLY A 16 11.47 1.76 -11.13
N MET A 17 12.12 2.77 -10.54
CA MET A 17 12.17 2.92 -9.09
C MET A 17 10.81 3.30 -8.52
N VAL A 18 10.46 2.69 -7.39
CA VAL A 18 9.17 2.86 -6.72
C VAL A 18 9.37 3.28 -5.28
N LYS A 19 8.59 4.25 -4.85
CA LYS A 19 8.39 4.54 -3.43
C LYS A 19 6.94 4.32 -3.04
N SER A 20 6.70 3.92 -1.80
CA SER A 20 5.35 3.82 -1.23
C SER A 20 5.32 4.32 0.21
N THR A 21 4.50 5.33 0.47
CA THR A 21 4.34 5.91 1.80
C THR A 21 3.08 5.35 2.46
N TYR A 22 3.25 4.59 3.54
CA TYR A 22 2.16 3.96 4.30
C TYR A 22 1.84 4.78 5.55
N GLY A 23 1.02 5.82 5.37
CA GLY A 23 0.44 6.65 6.43
C GLY A 23 -1.01 6.24 6.74
N THR A 24 -1.91 7.19 6.90
CA THR A 24 -3.37 6.95 7.03
C THR A 24 -3.91 6.20 5.82
N GLY A 25 -3.55 6.63 4.62
CA GLY A 25 -3.65 5.91 3.37
C GLY A 25 -2.27 5.46 2.90
N CYS A 26 -2.20 5.00 1.65
CA CYS A 26 -0.94 4.69 1.00
C CYS A 26 -0.88 5.42 -0.35
N PHE A 27 0.31 5.95 -0.67
CA PHE A 27 0.60 6.61 -1.93
C PHE A 27 1.84 5.99 -2.56
N LEU A 28 1.62 5.27 -3.65
CA LEU A 28 2.67 4.60 -4.41
C LEU A 28 2.97 5.41 -5.67
N LEU A 29 4.25 5.77 -5.85
CA LEU A 29 4.74 6.45 -7.04
C LEU A 29 5.83 5.61 -7.70
N LEU A 30 5.67 5.39 -9.01
CA LEU A 30 6.63 4.72 -9.86
C LEU A 30 7.23 5.74 -10.84
N ASN A 31 8.56 5.91 -10.82
CA ASN A 31 9.27 6.76 -11.77
C ASN A 31 9.18 6.18 -13.18
N THR A 32 8.60 6.92 -14.12
CA THR A 32 8.45 6.53 -15.53
C THR A 32 9.48 7.19 -16.46
N GLY A 33 10.39 8.00 -15.92
CA GLY A 33 11.42 8.68 -16.68
C GLY A 33 10.96 9.95 -17.38
N ALA A 34 11.58 10.24 -18.52
CA ALA A 34 11.40 11.52 -19.22
C ALA A 34 10.10 11.61 -20.01
N LYS A 35 9.36 10.53 -20.16
CA LYS A 35 8.08 10.51 -20.90
C LYS A 35 6.93 10.18 -19.97
N PRO A 36 5.81 10.91 -20.04
CA PRO A 36 4.60 10.55 -19.31
C PRO A 36 4.03 9.24 -19.88
N VAL A 37 3.66 8.32 -19.02
CA VAL A 37 2.91 7.11 -19.36
C VAL A 37 1.46 7.38 -19.01
N LEU A 38 0.59 7.40 -20.01
CA LEU A 38 -0.85 7.56 -19.81
C LEU A 38 -1.43 6.19 -19.44
N SER A 39 -2.07 6.14 -18.28
CA SER A 39 -2.63 4.90 -17.78
C SER A 39 -3.97 4.55 -18.46
N HIS A 40 -4.12 3.29 -18.86
CA HIS A 40 -5.38 2.68 -19.27
C HIS A 40 -6.01 1.85 -18.11
N ASN A 41 -5.27 1.70 -17.01
CA ASN A 41 -5.68 0.95 -15.82
C ASN A 41 -5.98 1.87 -14.63
N ARG A 42 -6.42 3.11 -14.91
CA ARG A 42 -6.96 4.07 -13.92
C ARG A 42 -5.93 4.56 -12.89
N MET A 43 -4.64 4.53 -13.23
CA MET A 43 -3.59 5.20 -12.46
C MET A 43 -3.50 6.68 -12.85
N LEU A 44 -2.95 7.50 -11.96
CA LEU A 44 -2.68 8.91 -12.26
C LEU A 44 -1.29 9.04 -12.89
N THR A 45 -1.14 9.96 -13.85
CA THR A 45 0.16 10.37 -14.39
C THR A 45 0.46 11.77 -13.89
N THR A 46 1.65 11.97 -13.31
CA THR A 46 2.04 13.24 -12.70
C THR A 46 3.47 13.61 -13.07
N PRO A 47 3.83 14.91 -13.19
CA PRO A 47 5.22 15.32 -13.09
C PRO A 47 5.76 14.97 -11.70
N ALA A 48 6.86 14.21 -11.67
CA ALA A 48 7.50 13.78 -10.43
C ALA A 48 8.42 14.90 -9.88
N TYR A 49 9.37 15.33 -10.70
CA TYR A 49 10.30 16.40 -10.34
C TYR A 49 10.93 17.01 -11.61
N ARG A 50 11.61 18.14 -11.43
CA ARG A 50 12.39 18.80 -12.50
C ARG A 50 13.77 19.17 -11.97
N ILE A 51 14.81 18.57 -12.55
CA ILE A 51 16.20 18.80 -12.17
C ILE A 51 17.01 19.13 -13.44
N GLY A 52 17.81 20.19 -13.40
CA GLY A 52 18.64 20.62 -14.52
C GLY A 52 17.84 20.89 -15.81
N GLY A 53 16.61 21.42 -15.68
CA GLY A 53 15.73 21.70 -16.82
C GLY A 53 14.99 20.46 -17.39
N ARG A 54 15.29 19.25 -16.91
CA ARG A 54 14.65 18.01 -17.35
C ARG A 54 13.53 17.62 -16.41
N THR A 55 12.34 17.35 -16.95
CA THR A 55 11.17 16.86 -16.19
C THR A 55 11.19 15.33 -16.22
N THR A 56 11.03 14.75 -15.04
CA THR A 56 10.76 13.32 -14.83
C THR A 56 9.28 13.16 -14.46
N TYR A 57 8.67 12.10 -14.95
CA TYR A 57 7.26 11.77 -14.69
C TYR A 57 7.16 10.56 -13.79
N ALA A 58 6.02 10.42 -13.16
CA ALA A 58 5.67 9.24 -12.37
C ALA A 58 4.23 8.81 -12.64
N MET A 59 4.00 7.52 -12.47
CA MET A 59 2.66 6.97 -12.33
C MET A 59 2.34 6.88 -10.84
N GLU A 60 1.13 7.28 -10.44
CA GLU A 60 0.70 7.35 -9.04
C GLU A 60 -0.56 6.53 -8.82
N GLY A 61 -0.56 5.73 -7.76
CA GLY A 61 -1.73 5.04 -7.24
C GLY A 61 -1.92 5.33 -5.76
N SER A 62 -3.18 5.46 -5.33
CA SER A 62 -3.51 5.75 -3.94
C SER A 62 -4.47 4.73 -3.36
N ILE A 63 -4.19 4.31 -2.13
CA ILE A 63 -5.05 3.49 -1.27
C ILE A 63 -5.58 4.41 -0.17
N PHE A 64 -6.90 4.52 -0.02
CA PHE A 64 -7.49 5.48 0.92
C PHE A 64 -7.35 5.06 2.38
N ALA A 65 -7.29 3.76 2.65
CA ALA A 65 -7.18 3.25 4.01
C ALA A 65 -6.06 2.21 4.12
N ALA A 66 -4.92 2.61 4.66
CA ALA A 66 -3.79 1.77 5.05
C ALA A 66 -3.68 1.75 6.59
N GLY A 67 -2.92 2.64 7.19
CA GLY A 67 -2.86 2.79 8.64
C GLY A 67 -4.22 3.13 9.27
N ALA A 68 -5.17 3.67 8.49
CA ALA A 68 -6.54 3.87 8.94
C ALA A 68 -7.23 2.55 9.34
N ALA A 69 -6.92 1.41 8.70
CA ALA A 69 -7.43 0.11 9.09
C ALA A 69 -6.93 -0.30 10.49
N ILE A 70 -5.65 -0.07 10.75
CA ILE A 70 -5.04 -0.36 12.06
C ILE A 70 -5.60 0.59 13.13
N LYS A 71 -5.75 1.88 12.79
CA LYS A 71 -6.39 2.85 13.67
C LYS A 71 -7.82 2.44 14.02
N TRP A 72 -8.57 1.92 13.06
CA TRP A 72 -9.94 1.45 13.29
C TRP A 72 -9.98 0.22 14.21
N LEU A 73 -9.06 -0.74 14.09
CA LEU A 73 -8.94 -1.84 15.05
C LEU A 73 -8.70 -1.35 16.48
N ARG A 74 -7.89 -0.28 16.64
CA ARG A 74 -7.60 0.34 17.93
C ARG A 74 -8.76 1.16 18.47
N ASP A 75 -9.22 2.15 17.69
CA ASP A 75 -10.14 3.18 18.17
C ASP A 75 -11.61 2.79 18.03
N GLY A 76 -11.95 2.06 16.97
CA GLY A 76 -13.31 1.62 16.67
C GLY A 76 -13.68 0.32 17.39
N LEU A 77 -12.87 -0.72 17.17
CA LEU A 77 -13.14 -2.05 17.72
C LEU A 77 -12.51 -2.30 19.10
N LYS A 78 -11.54 -1.49 19.53
CA LYS A 78 -10.80 -1.68 20.79
C LYS A 78 -10.10 -3.04 20.89
N LEU A 79 -9.71 -3.62 19.76
CA LEU A 79 -9.06 -4.92 19.67
C LEU A 79 -7.56 -4.87 20.02
N ILE A 80 -6.95 -3.71 19.87
CA ILE A 80 -5.54 -3.45 20.18
C ILE A 80 -5.43 -2.13 20.95
N ALA A 81 -4.44 -2.01 21.84
CA ALA A 81 -4.18 -0.78 22.57
C ALA A 81 -3.35 0.21 21.75
N ASN A 82 -2.47 -0.28 20.89
CA ASN A 82 -1.63 0.53 20.00
C ASN A 82 -1.32 -0.21 18.70
N ALA A 83 -0.83 0.53 17.68
CA ALA A 83 -0.56 -0.03 16.37
C ALA A 83 0.55 -1.11 16.39
N ALA A 84 1.53 -1.00 17.28
CA ALA A 84 2.63 -1.95 17.36
C ALA A 84 2.18 -3.37 17.77
N GLU A 85 1.03 -3.50 18.46
CA GLU A 85 0.49 -4.81 18.80
C GLU A 85 0.17 -5.66 17.57
N THR A 86 -0.11 -5.07 16.42
CA THR A 86 -0.34 -5.82 15.19
C THR A 86 0.88 -6.63 14.76
N ALA A 87 2.09 -6.11 15.00
CA ALA A 87 3.35 -6.82 14.73
C ALA A 87 3.53 -8.06 15.63
N VAL A 88 2.89 -8.05 16.81
CA VAL A 88 2.92 -9.18 17.75
C VAL A 88 1.77 -10.16 17.48
N LEU A 89 0.60 -9.64 17.09
CA LEU A 89 -0.59 -10.48 16.87
C LEU A 89 -0.54 -11.23 15.54
N ALA A 90 -0.11 -10.59 14.46
CA ALA A 90 -0.11 -11.21 13.13
C ALA A 90 0.69 -12.55 13.08
N PRO A 91 1.90 -12.67 13.65
CA PRO A 91 2.63 -13.93 13.65
C PRO A 91 2.11 -14.99 14.65
N ARG A 92 1.16 -14.66 15.54
CA ARG A 92 0.57 -15.63 16.46
C ARG A 92 -0.34 -16.66 15.79
N VAL A 93 -0.76 -16.38 14.58
CA VAL A 93 -1.61 -17.25 13.77
C VAL A 93 -0.89 -17.59 12.48
N PRO A 94 -0.99 -18.84 11.98
CA PRO A 94 -0.25 -19.27 10.80
C PRO A 94 -0.71 -18.56 9.53
N ASP A 95 -1.97 -18.20 9.46
CA ASP A 95 -2.62 -17.50 8.34
C ASP A 95 -3.80 -16.67 8.84
N SER A 96 -4.54 -16.03 7.94
CA SER A 96 -5.75 -15.26 8.29
C SER A 96 -6.98 -16.12 8.59
N HIS A 97 -6.87 -17.44 8.50
CA HIS A 97 -7.97 -18.41 8.67
C HIS A 97 -9.19 -18.09 7.79
N GLY A 98 -8.91 -17.64 6.54
CA GLY A 98 -9.95 -17.22 5.61
C GLY A 98 -10.62 -15.89 5.95
N VAL A 99 -10.16 -15.18 6.97
CA VAL A 99 -10.66 -13.84 7.32
C VAL A 99 -10.03 -12.81 6.40
N TYR A 100 -10.83 -12.13 5.61
CA TYR A 100 -10.39 -11.01 4.76
C TYR A 100 -11.06 -9.72 5.19
N LEU A 101 -10.28 -8.64 5.17
CA LEU A 101 -10.77 -7.29 5.41
C LEU A 101 -10.61 -6.45 4.15
N VAL A 102 -11.69 -5.81 3.71
CA VAL A 102 -11.68 -4.79 2.67
C VAL A 102 -11.84 -3.43 3.36
N PRO A 103 -10.79 -2.60 3.47
CA PRO A 103 -10.83 -1.38 4.26
C PRO A 103 -11.40 -0.18 3.47
N ALA A 104 -12.52 -0.38 2.78
CA ALA A 104 -13.19 0.64 1.98
C ALA A 104 -14.03 1.62 2.82
N PHE A 105 -13.49 2.08 3.97
CA PHE A 105 -14.23 2.93 4.91
C PHE A 105 -14.71 4.25 4.30
N VAL A 106 -13.96 4.78 3.34
CA VAL A 106 -14.26 6.01 2.59
C VAL A 106 -14.27 5.77 1.08
N GLY A 107 -14.62 4.55 0.67
CA GLY A 107 -14.53 4.09 -0.70
C GLY A 107 -13.19 3.43 -1.00
N LEU A 108 -13.02 2.99 -2.26
CA LEU A 108 -11.79 2.44 -2.81
C LEU A 108 -11.12 3.47 -3.72
N GLY A 109 -9.81 3.61 -3.58
CA GLY A 109 -8.95 4.40 -4.47
C GLY A 109 -8.60 3.65 -5.76
N ALA A 110 -7.42 3.95 -6.30
CA ALA A 110 -6.90 3.30 -7.48
C ALA A 110 -6.73 1.78 -7.26
N PRO A 111 -6.90 0.92 -8.27
CA PRO A 111 -7.40 1.19 -9.61
C PRO A 111 -8.93 1.22 -9.69
N HIS A 112 -9.64 0.97 -8.58
CA HIS A 112 -11.09 0.75 -8.56
C HIS A 112 -11.88 2.05 -8.71
N TRP A 113 -11.49 3.10 -7.98
CA TRP A 113 -12.18 4.40 -7.91
C TRP A 113 -13.68 4.25 -7.63
N GLU A 114 -14.01 3.47 -6.58
CA GLU A 114 -15.38 3.20 -6.18
C GLU A 114 -15.72 3.93 -4.87
N PRO A 115 -16.28 5.14 -4.95
CA PRO A 115 -16.57 5.95 -3.77
C PRO A 115 -17.73 5.41 -2.92
N ALA A 116 -18.60 4.57 -3.51
CA ALA A 116 -19.72 3.97 -2.81
C ALA A 116 -19.35 2.70 -2.04
N ALA A 117 -18.17 2.10 -2.31
CA ALA A 117 -17.71 0.93 -1.56
C ALA A 117 -17.61 1.24 -0.06
N ARG A 118 -17.87 0.24 0.75
CA ARG A 118 -17.74 0.31 2.21
C ARG A 118 -16.93 -0.86 2.73
N GLY A 119 -16.37 -0.69 3.93
CA GLY A 119 -15.59 -1.73 4.60
C GLY A 119 -16.35 -3.02 4.76
N LEU A 120 -15.65 -4.15 4.59
CA LEU A 120 -16.20 -5.49 4.72
C LEU A 120 -15.20 -6.38 5.46
N ILE A 121 -15.69 -7.20 6.36
CA ILE A 121 -14.97 -8.36 6.88
C ILE A 121 -15.75 -9.60 6.45
N CYS A 122 -15.09 -10.58 5.87
CA CYS A 122 -15.68 -11.85 5.47
C CYS A 122 -14.84 -13.03 5.95
N GLY A 123 -15.40 -14.24 5.87
CA GLY A 123 -14.72 -15.47 6.26
C GLY A 123 -14.68 -15.72 7.79
N LEU A 124 -15.45 -15.01 8.60
CA LEU A 124 -15.51 -15.23 10.04
C LEU A 124 -16.12 -16.59 10.38
N THR A 125 -15.45 -17.33 11.25
CA THR A 125 -15.92 -18.53 11.91
C THR A 125 -15.87 -18.33 13.44
N LEU A 126 -16.37 -19.28 14.21
CA LEU A 126 -16.27 -19.23 15.69
C LEU A 126 -14.83 -19.26 16.19
N ASP A 127 -13.90 -19.79 15.39
CA ASP A 127 -12.48 -19.86 15.72
C ASP A 127 -11.70 -18.60 15.34
N ALA A 128 -12.33 -17.65 14.63
CA ALA A 128 -11.72 -16.38 14.28
C ALA A 128 -11.47 -15.54 15.55
N THR A 129 -10.24 -15.04 15.70
CA THR A 129 -9.80 -14.27 16.87
C THR A 129 -9.37 -12.87 16.47
N GLY A 130 -9.10 -11.99 17.45
CA GLY A 130 -8.52 -10.67 17.22
C GLY A 130 -7.18 -10.72 16.48
N ALA A 131 -6.40 -11.80 16.63
CA ALA A 131 -5.14 -11.99 15.90
C ALA A 131 -5.37 -12.16 14.38
N HIS A 132 -6.41 -12.93 14.00
CA HIS A 132 -6.79 -13.08 12.58
C HIS A 132 -7.28 -11.76 11.98
N LEU A 133 -8.04 -10.97 12.75
CA LEU A 133 -8.49 -9.64 12.31
C LEU A 133 -7.33 -8.66 12.17
N ALA A 134 -6.39 -8.66 13.12
CA ALA A 134 -5.19 -7.82 13.05
C ALA A 134 -4.32 -8.19 11.83
N ARG A 135 -4.13 -9.49 11.60
CA ARG A 135 -3.41 -10.00 10.43
C ARG A 135 -4.14 -9.65 9.13
N GLY A 136 -5.43 -9.92 9.02
CA GLY A 136 -6.23 -9.58 7.85
C GLY A 136 -6.21 -8.08 7.51
N ALA A 137 -6.13 -7.21 8.52
CA ALA A 137 -5.99 -5.78 8.29
C ALA A 137 -4.63 -5.41 7.69
N LEU A 138 -3.53 -6.02 8.14
CA LEU A 138 -2.20 -5.81 7.54
C LEU A 138 -2.14 -6.40 6.13
N GLU A 139 -2.63 -7.62 5.94
CA GLU A 139 -2.69 -8.30 4.64
C GLU A 139 -3.48 -7.49 3.61
N SER A 140 -4.60 -6.86 4.02
CA SER A 140 -5.44 -6.06 3.13
C SER A 140 -4.70 -4.89 2.47
N VAL A 141 -3.75 -4.29 3.18
CA VAL A 141 -2.92 -3.20 2.65
C VAL A 141 -1.92 -3.72 1.62
N ALA A 142 -1.32 -4.89 1.89
CA ALA A 142 -0.40 -5.53 0.94
C ALA A 142 -1.13 -5.96 -0.35
N TYR A 143 -2.33 -6.52 -0.23
CA TYR A 143 -3.14 -6.91 -1.40
C TYR A 143 -3.52 -5.71 -2.26
N GLN A 144 -3.97 -4.60 -1.66
CA GLN A 144 -4.25 -3.36 -2.40
C GLN A 144 -2.99 -2.79 -3.07
N THR A 145 -1.83 -2.90 -2.42
CA THR A 145 -0.56 -2.50 -3.03
C THR A 145 -0.24 -3.37 -4.25
N ARG A 146 -0.52 -4.67 -4.19
CA ARG A 146 -0.39 -5.57 -5.34
C ARG A 146 -1.33 -5.17 -6.49
N ASP A 147 -2.56 -4.77 -6.19
CA ASP A 147 -3.50 -4.27 -7.22
C ASP A 147 -2.91 -3.06 -7.96
N LEU A 148 -2.32 -2.10 -7.21
CA LEU A 148 -1.66 -0.93 -7.80
C LEU A 148 -0.49 -1.34 -8.70
N THR A 149 0.41 -2.18 -8.20
CA THR A 149 1.61 -2.59 -8.95
C THR A 149 1.23 -3.41 -10.19
N THR A 150 0.19 -4.24 -10.09
CA THR A 150 -0.34 -5.01 -11.22
C THR A 150 -0.93 -4.08 -12.29
N ALA A 151 -1.72 -3.08 -11.89
CA ALA A 151 -2.29 -2.09 -12.80
C ALA A 151 -1.19 -1.27 -13.50
N MET A 152 -0.15 -0.85 -12.76
CA MET A 152 0.99 -0.13 -13.33
C MET A 152 1.77 -0.98 -14.33
N ALA A 153 1.99 -2.26 -14.03
CA ALA A 153 2.66 -3.18 -14.95
C ALA A 153 1.84 -3.40 -16.23
N ALA A 154 0.51 -3.48 -16.12
CA ALA A 154 -0.39 -3.60 -17.27
C ALA A 154 -0.37 -2.35 -18.17
N ASP A 155 -0.02 -1.18 -17.64
CA ASP A 155 0.21 0.05 -18.40
C ASP A 155 1.60 0.11 -19.06
N GLY A 156 2.36 -0.97 -19.00
CA GLY A 156 3.70 -1.05 -19.59
C GLY A 156 4.80 -0.38 -18.75
N ALA A 157 4.51 -0.11 -17.48
CA ALA A 157 5.53 0.34 -16.54
C ALA A 157 6.55 -0.78 -16.28
N HIS A 158 7.81 -0.43 -16.11
CA HIS A 158 8.83 -1.39 -15.74
C HIS A 158 8.47 -2.04 -14.40
N ARG A 159 8.59 -3.37 -14.31
CA ARG A 159 8.47 -4.07 -13.03
C ARG A 159 9.54 -3.50 -12.07
N ALA A 160 9.10 -3.10 -10.89
CA ALA A 160 9.99 -2.57 -9.88
C ALA A 160 11.04 -3.64 -9.47
N ALA A 161 12.31 -3.26 -9.44
CA ALA A 161 13.37 -4.13 -8.91
C ALA A 161 13.34 -4.17 -7.37
N GLY A 162 12.70 -3.19 -6.74
CA GLY A 162 12.49 -3.05 -5.31
C GLY A 162 11.52 -1.92 -5.03
N ILE A 163 10.90 -1.92 -3.87
CA ILE A 163 10.02 -0.85 -3.40
C ILE A 163 10.61 -0.24 -2.14
N ARG A 164 10.84 1.07 -2.15
CA ARG A 164 11.25 1.84 -0.99
C ARG A 164 10.02 2.33 -0.26
N ILE A 165 9.96 2.01 1.03
CA ILE A 165 8.79 2.33 1.84
C ILE A 165 9.12 3.24 3.00
N ASP A 166 8.14 4.07 3.37
CA ASP A 166 8.15 4.90 4.54
C ASP A 166 6.75 5.01 5.18
N GLY A 167 6.63 5.84 6.19
CA GLY A 167 5.38 5.99 6.95
C GLY A 167 5.28 5.05 8.14
N GLY A 168 4.22 5.22 8.92
CA GLY A 168 4.09 4.53 10.22
C GLY A 168 4.04 3.02 10.14
N MET A 169 3.50 2.45 9.05
CA MET A 169 3.43 0.99 8.88
C MET A 169 4.78 0.36 8.51
N ALA A 170 5.73 1.14 7.98
CA ALA A 170 7.08 0.65 7.67
C ALA A 170 7.86 0.20 8.93
N ALA A 171 7.44 0.61 10.11
CA ALA A 171 8.01 0.13 11.38
C ALA A 171 7.59 -1.31 11.75
N ASN A 172 6.62 -1.90 11.05
CA ASN A 172 6.14 -3.25 11.30
C ASN A 172 6.89 -4.26 10.42
N ASP A 173 7.84 -5.00 10.97
CA ASP A 173 8.67 -5.97 10.24
C ASP A 173 7.83 -7.07 9.59
N TRP A 174 6.79 -7.54 10.30
CA TRP A 174 5.90 -8.56 9.74
C TRP A 174 5.19 -8.06 8.47
N PHE A 175 4.67 -6.82 8.53
CA PHE A 175 4.03 -6.20 7.36
C PHE A 175 5.00 -6.03 6.20
N CYS A 176 6.23 -5.57 6.47
CA CYS A 176 7.26 -5.39 5.43
C CYS A 176 7.61 -6.71 4.74
N GLN A 177 7.76 -7.79 5.51
CA GLN A 177 8.02 -9.12 4.96
C GLN A 177 6.83 -9.64 4.15
N PHE A 178 5.62 -9.57 4.71
CA PHE A 178 4.42 -10.00 4.01
C PHE A 178 4.20 -9.22 2.70
N LEU A 179 4.48 -7.90 2.72
CA LEU A 179 4.42 -7.07 1.53
C LEU A 179 5.42 -7.54 0.46
N ALA A 180 6.66 -7.83 0.86
CA ALA A 180 7.68 -8.35 -0.05
C ALA A 180 7.26 -9.68 -0.67
N ASP A 181 6.70 -10.59 0.14
CA ASP A 181 6.23 -11.91 -0.30
C ASP A 181 5.06 -11.79 -1.29
N VAL A 182 4.07 -10.94 -1.00
CA VAL A 182 2.89 -10.73 -1.87
C VAL A 182 3.27 -10.10 -3.21
N LEU A 183 4.25 -9.18 -3.20
CA LEU A 183 4.69 -8.47 -4.40
C LEU A 183 5.77 -9.24 -5.19
N ASP A 184 6.35 -10.29 -4.60
CA ASP A 184 7.54 -10.97 -5.12
C ASP A 184 8.64 -9.94 -5.49
N THR A 185 8.89 -9.01 -4.56
CA THR A 185 9.75 -7.84 -4.81
C THR A 185 10.39 -7.38 -3.50
N PRO A 186 11.71 -7.10 -3.46
CA PRO A 186 12.38 -6.58 -2.28
C PRO A 186 11.74 -5.29 -1.77
N VAL A 187 11.59 -5.19 -0.44
CA VAL A 187 11.10 -4.01 0.26
C VAL A 187 12.24 -3.40 1.08
N GLU A 188 12.56 -2.13 0.82
CA GLU A 188 13.60 -1.33 1.49
C GLU A 188 12.95 -0.24 2.36
N ARG A 189 13.58 0.07 3.52
CA ARG A 189 13.14 1.13 4.46
C ARG A 189 14.20 2.19 4.62
#